data_89f4152ea652d80fecc770a3f33f0f0f
#
_entry.id   89f4152ea652d80fecc770a3f33f0f0f
#
_cell.length_a   1.000
_cell.length_b   1.000
_cell.length_c   1.000
_cell.angle_alpha   90.00
_cell.angle_beta   90.00
_cell.angle_gamma   90.00
#
_symmetry.space_group_name_H-M   'P 1'
#
loop_
_entity.id
_entity.type
_entity.pdbx_description
1 polymer ?
#
loop_
_entity_poly.entity_id
_entity_poly.type
_entity_poly.pdbx_seq_one_letter_code
_entity_poly.pdbx_strand_id
1 'polypeptide(L)'
;AILWVVGMPLITYIVLTLNKTSLYQTRMKFRMGTLYVGYTEACFYWESVISIRKCAVLGASVFLVSFGAETQALAGMMICMVSLIFHLHWKPFIPVTKGRNTLFWAEFWALFVSFLTFWTGLFFFQADKPWWSKSTARGFSIELISINVMYMILSMRWYMILKLMDVSDLIMTKELQGADAKELKS
;
A
#
# COMPACT_ATOMS: atom_id res chain seq x y z
N ALA A 1 21.66 -9.97 -3.76
CA ALA A 1 20.57 -9.19 -3.17
C ALA A 1 19.93 -8.22 -4.17
N ILE A 2 20.70 -7.35 -4.85
CA ILE A 2 20.20 -6.32 -5.78
C ILE A 2 19.38 -6.93 -6.93
N LEU A 3 19.82 -8.05 -7.49
CA LEU A 3 19.15 -8.74 -8.60
C LEU A 3 17.73 -9.24 -8.22
N TRP A 4 17.52 -9.62 -6.95
CA TRP A 4 16.20 -9.99 -6.43
C TRP A 4 15.31 -8.78 -6.19
N VAL A 5 15.86 -7.73 -5.63
CA VAL A 5 15.13 -6.51 -5.25
C VAL A 5 14.58 -5.79 -6.50
N VAL A 6 15.36 -5.69 -7.57
CA VAL A 6 14.95 -5.06 -8.84
C VAL A 6 14.32 -6.07 -9.80
N GLY A 7 14.82 -7.31 -9.80
CA GLY A 7 14.36 -8.36 -10.72
C GLY A 7 12.91 -8.77 -10.50
N MET A 8 12.46 -8.92 -9.26
CA MET A 8 11.08 -9.33 -8.96
C MET A 8 10.01 -8.35 -9.48
N PRO A 9 10.11 -7.02 -9.23
CA PRO A 9 9.18 -6.08 -9.83
C PRO A 9 9.18 -6.07 -11.35
N LEU A 10 10.37 -6.20 -11.98
CA LEU A 10 10.49 -6.23 -13.43
C LEU A 10 9.89 -7.50 -14.02
N ILE A 11 10.18 -8.67 -13.44
CA ILE A 11 9.59 -9.94 -13.87
C ILE A 11 8.08 -9.91 -13.75
N THR A 12 7.56 -9.40 -12.61
CA THR A 12 6.11 -9.24 -12.40
C THR A 12 5.49 -8.36 -13.47
N TYR A 13 6.10 -7.22 -13.77
CA TYR A 13 5.63 -6.31 -14.82
C TYR A 13 5.64 -6.97 -16.21
N ILE A 14 6.74 -7.63 -16.58
CA ILE A 14 6.89 -8.32 -17.88
C ILE A 14 5.84 -9.43 -17.99
N VAL A 15 5.71 -10.28 -16.99
CA VAL A 15 4.75 -11.39 -16.99
C VAL A 15 3.31 -10.90 -17.11
N LEU A 16 2.93 -9.86 -16.38
CA LEU A 16 1.59 -9.27 -16.48
C LEU A 16 1.35 -8.65 -17.86
N THR A 17 2.34 -7.96 -18.42
CA THR A 17 2.21 -7.30 -19.72
C THR A 17 2.11 -8.33 -20.87
N LEU A 18 2.91 -9.39 -20.83
CA LEU A 18 2.86 -10.48 -21.83
C LEU A 18 1.53 -11.24 -21.81
N ASN A 19 0.89 -11.33 -20.66
CA ASN A 19 -0.38 -12.05 -20.48
C ASN A 19 -1.61 -11.12 -20.40
N LYS A 20 -1.48 -9.84 -20.79
CA LYS A 20 -2.54 -8.82 -20.62
C LYS A 20 -3.90 -9.26 -21.17
N THR A 21 -3.95 -9.92 -22.32
CA THR A 21 -5.18 -10.39 -22.97
C THR A 21 -5.84 -11.57 -22.26
N SER A 22 -5.07 -12.36 -21.51
CA SER A 22 -5.55 -13.56 -20.80
C SER A 22 -5.68 -13.39 -19.31
N LEU A 23 -5.34 -12.21 -18.74
CA LEU A 23 -5.35 -11.94 -17.29
C LEU A 23 -6.71 -12.24 -16.63
N TYR A 24 -7.81 -11.94 -17.32
CA TYR A 24 -9.18 -12.09 -16.77
C TYR A 24 -9.75 -13.50 -16.96
N GLN A 25 -9.02 -14.44 -17.59
CA GLN A 25 -9.42 -15.84 -17.68
C GLN A 25 -9.30 -16.51 -16.30
N THR A 26 -10.25 -17.40 -15.98
CA THR A 26 -10.33 -18.09 -14.67
C THR A 26 -9.01 -18.77 -14.29
N ARG A 27 -8.33 -19.41 -15.24
CA ARG A 27 -7.06 -20.11 -14.99
C ARG A 27 -5.92 -19.17 -14.58
N MET A 28 -5.81 -18.00 -15.21
CA MET A 28 -4.80 -16.99 -14.86
C MET A 28 -5.13 -16.30 -13.55
N LYS A 29 -6.40 -16.06 -13.26
CA LYS A 29 -6.87 -15.49 -12.00
C LYS A 29 -6.47 -16.35 -10.80
N PHE A 30 -6.54 -17.68 -10.90
CA PHE A 30 -6.08 -18.59 -9.85
C PHE A 30 -4.54 -18.59 -9.68
N ARG A 31 -3.79 -18.42 -10.75
CA ARG A 31 -2.30 -18.50 -10.71
C ARG A 31 -1.65 -17.19 -10.29
N MET A 32 -2.15 -16.06 -10.74
CA MET A 32 -1.51 -14.75 -10.59
C MET A 32 -2.45 -13.66 -10.05
N GLY A 33 -3.65 -14.03 -9.60
CA GLY A 33 -4.67 -13.08 -9.15
C GLY A 33 -4.19 -12.16 -8.04
N THR A 34 -3.34 -12.62 -7.14
CA THR A 34 -2.74 -11.82 -6.06
C THR A 34 -1.94 -10.61 -6.55
N LEU A 35 -1.49 -10.61 -7.80
CA LEU A 35 -0.66 -9.54 -8.37
C LEU A 35 -1.47 -8.43 -9.05
N TYR A 36 -2.72 -8.70 -9.46
CA TYR A 36 -3.52 -7.72 -10.20
C TYR A 36 -4.99 -7.64 -9.80
N VAL A 37 -5.53 -8.62 -9.08
CA VAL A 37 -6.91 -8.59 -8.59
C VAL A 37 -7.04 -7.50 -7.53
N GLY A 38 -7.96 -6.55 -7.77
CA GLY A 38 -8.14 -5.37 -6.90
C GLY A 38 -7.68 -4.07 -7.55
N TYR A 39 -6.94 -4.16 -8.66
CA TYR A 39 -6.56 -3.00 -9.47
C TYR A 39 -7.45 -2.85 -10.71
N THR A 40 -7.62 -1.62 -11.18
CA THR A 40 -8.34 -1.33 -12.42
C THR A 40 -7.60 -1.93 -13.62
N GLU A 41 -8.35 -2.22 -14.70
CA GLU A 41 -7.75 -2.77 -15.92
C GLU A 41 -6.64 -1.89 -16.51
N ALA A 42 -6.75 -0.59 -16.34
CA ALA A 42 -5.70 0.36 -16.75
C ALA A 42 -4.44 0.27 -15.87
N CYS A 43 -4.58 -0.15 -14.61
CA CYS A 43 -3.51 -0.20 -13.62
C CYS A 43 -3.14 -1.62 -13.19
N PHE A 44 -3.31 -2.63 -14.05
CA PHE A 44 -3.01 -4.04 -13.76
C PHE A 44 -1.57 -4.27 -13.25
N TYR A 45 -0.64 -3.38 -13.57
CA TYR A 45 0.78 -3.41 -13.19
C TYR A 45 1.08 -2.72 -11.84
N TRP A 46 0.06 -2.25 -11.11
CA TRP A 46 0.25 -1.39 -9.94
C TRP A 46 1.05 -2.05 -8.81
N GLU A 47 0.96 -3.37 -8.66
CA GLU A 47 1.80 -4.11 -7.70
C GLU A 47 3.30 -3.93 -7.98
N SER A 48 3.69 -3.84 -9.26
CA SER A 48 5.07 -3.54 -9.63
C SER A 48 5.49 -2.13 -9.21
N VAL A 49 4.59 -1.14 -9.29
CA VAL A 49 4.83 0.24 -8.83
C VAL A 49 5.04 0.26 -7.32
N ILE A 50 4.20 -0.45 -6.56
CA ILE A 50 4.34 -0.58 -5.09
C ILE A 50 5.68 -1.25 -4.75
N SER A 51 6.05 -2.30 -5.48
CA SER A 51 7.32 -3.00 -5.27
C SER A 51 8.53 -2.12 -5.59
N ILE A 52 8.49 -1.36 -6.68
CA ILE A 52 9.55 -0.38 -7.04
C ILE A 52 9.70 0.68 -5.95
N ARG A 53 8.60 1.20 -5.40
CA ARG A 53 8.64 2.13 -4.28
C ARG A 53 9.36 1.54 -3.06
N LYS A 54 9.01 0.31 -2.67
CA LYS A 54 9.68 -0.39 -1.56
C LYS A 54 11.17 -0.56 -1.82
N CYS A 55 11.54 -0.94 -3.04
CA CYS A 55 12.92 -1.03 -3.48
C CYS A 55 13.64 0.31 -3.43
N ALA A 56 12.99 1.40 -3.82
CA ALA A 56 13.56 2.75 -3.79
C ALA A 56 13.84 3.22 -2.35
N VAL A 57 12.92 2.97 -1.40
CA VAL A 57 13.13 3.30 0.02
C VAL A 57 14.27 2.48 0.60
N LEU A 58 14.32 1.17 0.34
CA LEU A 58 15.43 0.31 0.77
C LEU A 58 16.75 0.73 0.12
N GLY A 59 16.74 1.07 -1.17
CA GLY A 59 17.90 1.60 -1.87
C GLY A 59 18.41 2.90 -1.24
N ALA A 60 17.52 3.85 -0.96
CA ALA A 60 17.87 5.09 -0.28
C ALA A 60 18.50 4.82 1.09
N SER A 61 17.95 3.89 1.88
CA SER A 61 18.49 3.54 3.20
C SER A 61 19.88 2.91 3.15
N VAL A 62 20.24 2.20 2.08
CA VAL A 62 21.52 1.51 1.92
C VAL A 62 22.57 2.40 1.24
N PHE A 63 22.20 3.01 0.10
CA PHE A 63 23.16 3.75 -0.71
C PHE A 63 23.45 5.16 -0.18
N LEU A 64 22.52 5.76 0.58
CA LEU A 64 22.72 7.09 1.15
C LEU A 64 23.28 7.09 2.56
N VAL A 65 23.72 5.94 3.08
CA VAL A 65 24.34 5.84 4.43
C VAL A 65 25.51 6.80 4.57
N SER A 66 26.37 6.91 3.56
CA SER A 66 27.54 7.80 3.57
C SER A 66 27.19 9.29 3.56
N PHE A 67 25.98 9.67 3.16
CA PHE A 67 25.51 11.06 3.11
C PHE A 67 24.78 11.50 4.39
N GLY A 68 24.65 10.59 5.35
CA GLY A 68 24.00 10.84 6.64
C GLY A 68 22.51 10.56 6.66
N ALA A 69 21.99 10.41 7.87
CA ALA A 69 20.61 10.01 8.11
C ALA A 69 19.58 11.09 7.67
N GLU A 70 19.96 12.37 7.69
CA GLU A 70 19.10 13.44 7.16
C GLU A 70 18.82 13.24 5.66
N THR A 71 19.85 12.92 4.89
CA THR A 71 19.72 12.68 3.44
C THR A 71 18.85 11.45 3.17
N GLN A 72 19.00 10.39 3.97
CA GLN A 72 18.16 9.21 3.88
C GLN A 72 16.68 9.53 4.17
N ALA A 73 16.41 10.29 5.23
CA ALA A 73 15.06 10.71 5.59
C ALA A 73 14.43 11.60 4.52
N LEU A 74 15.20 12.56 3.96
CA LEU A 74 14.76 13.42 2.87
C LEU A 74 14.43 12.60 1.62
N ALA A 75 15.28 11.66 1.23
CA ALA A 75 15.04 10.77 0.10
C ALA A 75 13.79 9.90 0.32
N GLY A 76 13.61 9.32 1.52
CA GLY A 76 12.42 8.58 1.89
C GLY A 76 11.14 9.42 1.79
N MET A 77 11.19 10.65 2.30
CA MET A 77 10.10 11.62 2.20
C MET A 77 9.73 11.94 0.74
N MET A 78 10.72 12.19 -0.11
CA MET A 78 10.51 12.46 -1.54
C MET A 78 9.89 11.25 -2.26
N ILE A 79 10.37 10.04 -1.98
CA ILE A 79 9.80 8.81 -2.55
C ILE A 79 8.33 8.65 -2.14
N CYS A 80 7.98 8.88 -0.86
CA CYS A 80 6.60 8.83 -0.38
C CYS A 80 5.73 9.88 -1.05
N MET A 81 6.22 11.12 -1.20
CA MET A 81 5.49 12.22 -1.83
C MET A 81 5.21 11.94 -3.31
N VAL A 82 6.21 11.52 -4.08
CA VAL A 82 6.04 11.12 -5.49
C VAL A 82 5.05 9.97 -5.62
N SER A 83 5.16 8.97 -4.74
CA SER A 83 4.24 7.82 -4.72
C SER A 83 2.80 8.24 -4.40
N LEU A 84 2.62 9.21 -3.50
CA LEU A 84 1.32 9.77 -3.16
C LEU A 84 0.68 10.50 -4.34
N ILE A 85 1.46 11.32 -5.06
CA ILE A 85 1.02 12.01 -6.28
C ILE A 85 0.58 10.99 -7.33
N PHE A 86 1.36 9.94 -7.55
CA PHE A 86 1.02 8.86 -8.49
C PHE A 86 -0.27 8.14 -8.07
N HIS A 87 -0.40 7.82 -6.79
CA HIS A 87 -1.58 7.16 -6.24
C HIS A 87 -2.87 8.00 -6.45
N LEU A 88 -2.80 9.30 -6.19
CA LEU A 88 -3.93 10.21 -6.38
C LEU A 88 -4.30 10.41 -7.86
N HIS A 89 -3.29 10.44 -8.74
CA HIS A 89 -3.50 10.66 -10.17
C HIS A 89 -4.12 9.44 -10.87
N TRP A 90 -3.56 8.25 -10.65
CA TRP A 90 -3.99 7.03 -11.36
C TRP A 90 -5.17 6.31 -10.72
N LYS A 91 -5.47 6.53 -9.44
CA LYS A 91 -6.57 5.87 -8.71
C LYS A 91 -6.66 4.37 -8.99
N PRO A 92 -5.62 3.59 -8.68
CA PRO A 92 -5.41 2.24 -9.22
C PRO A 92 -6.41 1.19 -8.73
N PHE A 93 -7.08 1.41 -7.60
CA PHE A 93 -7.93 0.40 -6.95
C PHE A 93 -9.36 0.40 -7.45
N ILE A 94 -9.93 -0.82 -7.61
CA ILE A 94 -11.35 -1.01 -7.92
C ILE A 94 -12.19 -0.72 -6.67
N PRO A 95 -13.30 0.04 -6.77
CA PRO A 95 -14.25 0.19 -5.66
C PRO A 95 -14.87 -1.15 -5.27
N VAL A 96 -14.70 -1.57 -4.01
CA VAL A 96 -15.18 -2.88 -3.54
C VAL A 96 -16.71 -2.92 -3.37
N THR A 97 -17.37 -1.81 -3.04
CA THR A 97 -18.83 -1.71 -2.87
C THR A 97 -19.31 -0.29 -3.08
N LYS A 98 -20.46 -0.11 -3.76
CA LYS A 98 -21.25 1.16 -3.93
C LYS A 98 -20.43 2.45 -3.68
N GLY A 99 -19.28 2.62 -4.37
CA GLY A 99 -18.47 3.84 -4.32
C GLY A 99 -17.45 3.94 -3.15
N ARG A 100 -17.32 2.94 -2.28
CA ARG A 100 -16.37 2.98 -1.18
C ARG A 100 -15.03 2.36 -1.59
N ASN A 101 -14.04 3.19 -1.88
CA ASN A 101 -12.68 2.78 -2.25
C ASN A 101 -11.81 2.55 -1.00
N THR A 102 -12.13 1.53 -0.19
CA THR A 102 -11.43 1.28 1.08
C THR A 102 -9.93 1.05 0.89
N LEU A 103 -9.52 0.25 -0.13
CA LEU A 103 -8.12 -0.01 -0.43
C LEU A 103 -7.39 1.26 -0.89
N PHE A 104 -8.05 2.10 -1.67
CA PHE A 104 -7.50 3.39 -2.09
C PHE A 104 -7.17 4.27 -0.88
N TRP A 105 -8.12 4.42 0.05
CA TRP A 105 -7.90 5.24 1.24
C TRP A 105 -6.89 4.62 2.21
N ALA A 106 -6.84 3.28 2.32
CA ALA A 106 -5.84 2.61 3.14
C ALA A 106 -4.41 2.90 2.64
N GLU A 107 -4.17 2.77 1.33
CA GLU A 107 -2.87 3.06 0.72
C GLU A 107 -2.54 4.56 0.79
N PHE A 108 -3.53 5.43 0.57
CA PHE A 108 -3.35 6.88 0.72
C PHE A 108 -2.85 7.23 2.13
N TRP A 109 -3.52 6.73 3.17
CA TRP A 109 -3.13 7.00 4.54
C TRP A 109 -1.80 6.37 4.91
N ALA A 110 -1.47 5.19 4.36
CA ALA A 110 -0.16 4.57 4.53
C ALA A 110 0.97 5.47 4.02
N LEU A 111 0.81 5.99 2.81
CA LEU A 111 1.79 6.90 2.19
C LEU A 111 1.89 8.22 2.93
N PHE A 112 0.75 8.78 3.33
CA PHE A 112 0.69 10.05 4.04
C PHE A 112 1.34 9.95 5.43
N VAL A 113 1.05 8.90 6.19
CA VAL A 113 1.69 8.66 7.49
C VAL A 113 3.18 8.41 7.34
N SER A 114 3.60 7.66 6.32
CA SER A 114 5.02 7.46 6.03
C SER A 114 5.73 8.77 5.71
N PHE A 115 5.09 9.63 4.91
CA PHE A 115 5.59 10.97 4.61
C PHE A 115 5.75 11.81 5.90
N LEU A 116 4.71 11.85 6.75
CA LEU A 116 4.76 12.56 8.03
C LEU A 116 5.82 12.00 8.97
N THR A 117 6.02 10.68 8.97
CA THR A 117 7.06 10.03 9.79
C THR A 117 8.45 10.49 9.38
N PHE A 118 8.76 10.52 8.09
CA PHE A 118 10.04 11.04 7.59
C PHE A 118 10.17 12.55 7.86
N TRP A 119 9.11 13.31 7.61
CA TRP A 119 9.09 14.76 7.83
C TRP A 119 9.33 15.10 9.31
N THR A 120 8.61 14.48 10.24
CA THR A 120 8.81 14.65 11.68
C THR A 120 10.22 14.18 12.09
N GLY A 121 10.69 13.08 11.50
CA GLY A 121 12.04 12.56 11.74
C GLY A 121 13.14 13.57 11.43
N LEU A 122 12.97 14.41 10.42
CA LEU A 122 13.96 15.47 10.06
C LEU A 122 14.16 16.49 11.18
N PHE A 123 13.15 16.75 12.01
CA PHE A 123 13.31 17.69 13.14
C PHE A 123 14.27 17.17 14.21
N PHE A 124 14.39 15.84 14.38
CA PHE A 124 15.31 15.27 15.35
C PHE A 124 16.77 15.52 15.02
N PHE A 125 17.11 15.77 13.74
CA PHE A 125 18.49 16.14 13.33
C PHE A 125 18.82 17.60 13.64
N GLN A 126 17.86 18.38 14.14
CA GLN A 126 18.07 19.77 14.53
C GLN A 126 18.29 19.95 16.03
N ALA A 127 18.70 18.87 16.72
CA ALA A 127 18.87 18.87 18.18
C ALA A 127 19.86 19.93 18.71
N ASP A 128 20.80 20.37 17.89
CA ASP A 128 21.80 21.39 18.24
C ASP A 128 21.29 22.84 18.11
N LYS A 129 20.05 23.02 17.64
CA LYS A 129 19.49 24.35 17.46
C LYS A 129 18.92 24.92 18.75
N PRO A 130 19.02 26.26 18.99
CA PRO A 130 18.60 26.89 20.23
C PRO A 130 17.10 26.75 20.54
N TRP A 131 16.25 26.54 19.54
CA TRP A 131 14.82 26.29 19.70
C TRP A 131 14.48 24.84 20.09
N TRP A 132 15.48 23.92 19.99
CA TRP A 132 15.29 22.52 20.33
C TRP A 132 15.46 22.32 21.84
N SER A 133 14.38 22.02 22.50
CA SER A 133 14.35 21.70 23.94
C SER A 133 13.96 20.24 24.19
N LYS A 134 14.21 19.74 25.40
CA LYS A 134 13.73 18.41 25.81
C LYS A 134 12.19 18.29 25.72
N SER A 135 11.48 19.39 25.93
CA SER A 135 10.01 19.46 25.79
C SER A 135 9.61 19.33 24.33
N THR A 136 10.28 20.04 23.41
CA THR A 136 10.05 19.97 21.97
C THR A 136 10.32 18.56 21.43
N ALA A 137 11.44 17.95 21.80
CA ALA A 137 11.78 16.58 21.42
C ALA A 137 10.71 15.58 21.88
N ARG A 138 10.22 15.72 23.12
CA ARG A 138 9.15 14.88 23.66
C ARG A 138 7.84 15.05 22.89
N GLY A 139 7.48 16.29 22.52
CA GLY A 139 6.30 16.60 21.71
C GLY A 139 6.33 15.87 20.38
N PHE A 140 7.41 16.02 19.61
CA PHE A 140 7.59 15.33 18.33
C PHE A 140 7.61 13.80 18.46
N SER A 141 8.21 13.26 19.54
CA SER A 141 8.20 11.81 19.78
C SER A 141 6.79 11.29 20.05
N ILE A 142 6.01 11.99 20.84
CA ILE A 142 4.61 11.62 21.15
C ILE A 142 3.76 11.70 19.87
N GLU A 143 3.91 12.77 19.09
CA GLU A 143 3.22 12.94 17.80
C GLU A 143 3.53 11.79 16.85
N LEU A 144 4.81 11.47 16.66
CA LEU A 144 5.25 10.38 15.77
C LEU A 144 4.65 9.04 16.20
N ILE A 145 4.73 8.70 17.48
CA ILE A 145 4.17 7.45 18.02
C ILE A 145 2.66 7.43 17.85
N SER A 146 1.97 8.53 18.20
CA SER A 146 0.52 8.62 18.17
C SER A 146 -0.03 8.46 16.75
N ILE A 147 0.57 9.12 15.74
CA ILE A 147 0.17 9.02 14.34
C ILE A 147 0.33 7.59 13.83
N ASN A 148 1.48 6.95 14.11
CA ASN A 148 1.75 5.59 13.65
C ASN A 148 0.84 4.56 14.34
N VAL A 149 0.59 4.68 15.65
CA VAL A 149 -0.32 3.80 16.41
C VAL A 149 -1.76 3.99 15.91
N MET A 150 -2.21 5.23 15.72
CA MET A 150 -3.53 5.51 15.17
C MET A 150 -3.71 4.90 13.78
N TYR A 151 -2.72 5.05 12.90
CA TYR A 151 -2.75 4.42 11.58
C TYR A 151 -2.82 2.90 11.68
N MET A 152 -2.04 2.27 12.57
CA MET A 152 -2.08 0.83 12.79
C MET A 152 -3.47 0.35 13.21
N ILE A 153 -4.12 1.04 14.15
CA ILE A 153 -5.48 0.71 14.60
C ILE A 153 -6.49 0.87 13.46
N LEU A 154 -6.41 1.95 12.68
CA LEU A 154 -7.30 2.19 11.54
C LEU A 154 -7.10 1.16 10.44
N SER A 155 -5.86 0.75 10.14
CA SER A 155 -5.57 -0.27 9.13
C SER A 155 -6.08 -1.65 9.55
N MET A 156 -5.95 -2.02 10.83
CA MET A 156 -6.56 -3.24 11.38
C MET A 156 -8.09 -3.21 11.26
N ARG A 157 -8.72 -2.08 11.60
CA ARG A 157 -10.17 -1.91 11.44
C ARG A 157 -10.60 -2.07 9.98
N TRP A 158 -9.89 -1.45 9.04
CA TRP A 158 -10.19 -1.60 7.61
C TRP A 158 -10.02 -3.04 7.13
N TYR A 159 -8.96 -3.71 7.55
CA TYR A 159 -8.76 -5.12 7.25
C TYR A 159 -9.90 -6.00 7.78
N MET A 160 -10.34 -5.78 9.02
CA MET A 160 -11.48 -6.51 9.61
C MET A 160 -12.78 -6.29 8.83
N ILE A 161 -13.07 -5.04 8.43
CA ILE A 161 -14.26 -4.72 7.64
C ILE A 161 -14.21 -5.45 6.29
N LEU A 162 -13.08 -5.44 5.59
CA LEU A 162 -12.93 -6.14 4.31
C LEU A 162 -13.14 -7.65 4.47
N LYS A 163 -12.57 -8.25 5.52
CA LYS A 163 -12.76 -9.67 5.82
C LYS A 163 -14.21 -10.03 6.14
N LEU A 164 -14.90 -9.21 6.93
CA LEU A 164 -16.31 -9.42 7.24
C LEU A 164 -17.20 -9.33 6.00
N MET A 165 -16.91 -8.40 5.07
CA MET A 165 -17.61 -8.29 3.81
C MET A 165 -17.40 -9.51 2.92
N ASP A 166 -16.17 -10.00 2.81
CA ASP A 166 -15.81 -11.19 2.03
C ASP A 166 -16.56 -12.45 2.54
N VAL A 167 -16.63 -12.62 3.86
CA VAL A 167 -17.39 -13.69 4.51
C VAL A 167 -18.89 -13.54 4.28
N SER A 168 -19.43 -12.33 4.38
CA SER A 168 -20.86 -12.04 4.13
C SER A 168 -21.26 -12.39 2.69
N ASP A 169 -20.45 -11.99 1.70
CA ASP A 169 -20.71 -12.30 0.29
C ASP A 169 -20.64 -13.82 0.02
N LEU A 170 -19.73 -14.51 0.69
CA LEU A 170 -19.62 -15.98 0.58
C LEU A 170 -20.84 -16.71 1.15
N ILE A 171 -21.38 -16.25 2.29
CA ILE A 171 -22.60 -16.80 2.90
C ILE A 171 -23.80 -16.57 1.99
N MET A 172 -23.98 -15.34 1.48
CA MET A 172 -25.09 -14.99 0.60
C MET A 172 -25.06 -15.82 -0.69
N THR A 173 -23.88 -16.03 -1.28
CA THR A 173 -23.73 -16.87 -2.47
C THR A 173 -24.13 -18.32 -2.22
N LYS A 174 -23.77 -18.88 -1.05
CA LYS A 174 -24.16 -20.24 -0.67
C LYS A 174 -25.67 -20.39 -0.42
N GLU A 175 -26.30 -19.39 0.18
CA GLU A 175 -27.75 -19.38 0.40
C GLU A 175 -28.52 -19.33 -0.92
N LEU A 176 -28.08 -18.50 -1.88
CA LEU A 176 -28.67 -18.43 -3.22
C LEU A 176 -28.55 -19.77 -3.96
N GLN A 177 -27.34 -20.38 -3.96
CA GLN A 177 -27.15 -21.71 -4.57
C GLN A 177 -28.00 -22.81 -3.89
N GLY A 178 -28.20 -22.71 -2.58
CA GLY A 178 -29.05 -23.64 -1.83
C GLY A 178 -30.56 -23.47 -2.13
N ALA A 179 -30.99 -22.23 -2.42
CA ALA A 179 -32.38 -21.93 -2.82
C ALA A 179 -32.67 -22.44 -4.24
N ASP A 180 -31.77 -22.16 -5.21
CA ASP A 180 -31.87 -22.65 -6.59
C ASP A 180 -31.91 -24.19 -6.65
N ALA A 181 -31.12 -24.87 -5.81
CA ALA A 181 -31.09 -26.34 -5.74
C ALA A 181 -32.36 -26.94 -5.14
N LYS A 182 -33.11 -26.19 -4.32
CA LYS A 182 -34.42 -26.62 -3.79
C LYS A 182 -35.55 -26.43 -4.81
N GLU A 183 -35.50 -25.33 -5.56
CA GLU A 183 -36.50 -25.06 -6.62
C GLU A 183 -36.42 -26.05 -7.77
N LEU A 184 -35.21 -26.52 -8.12
CA LEU A 184 -35.01 -27.56 -9.14
C LEU A 184 -35.49 -28.96 -8.73
N LYS A 185 -35.80 -29.20 -7.44
CA LYS A 185 -36.25 -30.48 -6.90
C LYS A 185 -37.76 -30.52 -6.60
N SER A 186 -38.44 -29.37 -6.67
CA SER A 186 -39.89 -29.24 -6.55
C SER A 186 -40.57 -29.29 -7.90
#